data_b4fb5ad68a91a6713b5a5835f19f3f7c
#
_entry.id   b4fb5ad68a91a6713b5a5835f19f3f7c
#
_cell.length_a   1.000
_cell.length_b   1.000
_cell.length_c   1.000
_cell.angle_alpha   90.00
_cell.angle_beta   90.00
_cell.angle_gamma   90.00
#
_symmetry.space_group_name_H-M   'P 1'
#
loop_
_entity.id
_entity.type
_entity.pdbx_description
1 polymer ?
#
loop_
_entity_poly.entity_id
_entity_poly.type
_entity_poly.pdbx_seq_one_letter_code
_entity_poly.pdbx_strand_id
1 'polypeptide(L)'
;EDRNELLRQQLLLIFFIDFTAFLVLYLKTFNFKIVEFYAEMLLFFAAIQILYRMLYKKASILLLNNMCMLLSVGFIMLCRLDISSAQKQLLIAAGVSAIALVIPVMIRKMRFLRRLTWVYAGIGIILLAAVFALARTSYGAKLSLLGVQPSEAIKITFVFFMASLLAREVTFKKVVLATVVAGLHVGILVLSRDLGSAVIFFVAYMVMIYVSTRKPVYLGI
;
A
#
# COMPACT_ATOMS: atom_id res chain seq x y z
N GLU A 1 1.98 23.26 -17.88
CA GLU A 1 3.19 23.83 -17.25
C GLU A 1 3.06 23.80 -15.73
N ASP A 2 2.01 24.37 -15.16
CA ASP A 2 1.78 24.45 -13.71
C ASP A 2 1.83 23.09 -12.97
N ARG A 3 1.29 22.03 -13.58
CA ARG A 3 1.27 20.71 -12.93
C ARG A 3 2.67 20.12 -12.72
N ASN A 4 3.57 20.28 -13.69
CA ASN A 4 4.93 19.74 -13.59
C ASN A 4 5.77 20.58 -12.61
N GLU A 5 5.48 21.84 -12.51
CA GLU A 5 6.12 22.74 -11.56
C GLU A 5 5.68 22.40 -10.12
N LEU A 6 4.39 22.21 -9.87
CA LEU A 6 3.87 21.77 -8.58
C LEU A 6 4.48 20.42 -8.13
N LEU A 7 4.63 19.46 -9.04
CA LEU A 7 5.26 18.18 -8.73
C LEU A 7 6.74 18.31 -8.40
N ARG A 8 7.44 19.27 -9.03
CA ARG A 8 8.84 19.57 -8.70
C ARG A 8 8.97 20.26 -7.36
N GLN A 9 8.09 21.21 -7.07
CA GLN A 9 8.04 21.89 -5.78
C GLN A 9 7.74 20.90 -4.65
N GLN A 10 6.83 19.96 -4.85
CA GLN A 10 6.55 18.88 -3.90
C GLN A 10 7.80 18.05 -3.61
N LEU A 11 8.56 17.65 -4.62
CA LEU A 11 9.81 16.91 -4.44
C LEU A 11 10.85 17.71 -3.67
N LEU A 12 10.99 19.01 -3.98
CA LEU A 12 11.91 19.89 -3.26
C LEU A 12 11.51 20.06 -1.79
N LEU A 13 10.20 20.14 -1.50
CA LEU A 13 9.71 20.18 -0.12
C LEU A 13 10.03 18.90 0.64
N ILE A 14 9.83 17.74 0.03
CA ILE A 14 10.20 16.44 0.64
C ILE A 14 11.68 16.43 0.98
N PHE A 15 12.53 16.77 0.01
CA PHE A 15 13.98 16.84 0.21
C PHE A 15 14.36 17.81 1.35
N PHE A 16 13.73 18.97 1.42
CA PHE A 16 14.01 19.97 2.46
C PHE A 16 13.57 19.50 3.85
N ILE A 17 12.41 18.83 3.96
CA ILE A 17 11.94 18.22 5.19
C ILE A 17 12.93 17.14 5.66
N ASP A 18 13.35 16.27 4.74
CA ASP A 18 14.29 15.19 5.02
C ASP A 18 15.63 15.75 5.49
N PHE A 19 16.18 16.69 4.75
CA PHE A 19 17.44 17.33 5.09
C PHE A 19 17.40 17.95 6.49
N THR A 20 16.38 18.76 6.79
CA THR A 20 16.24 19.40 8.11
C THR A 20 16.06 18.39 9.22
N ALA A 21 15.25 17.35 9.02
CA ALA A 21 15.02 16.32 10.03
C ALA A 21 16.31 15.53 10.34
N PHE A 22 17.03 15.07 9.30
CA PHE A 22 18.28 14.33 9.49
C PHE A 22 19.42 15.20 10.04
N LEU A 23 19.46 16.48 9.64
CA LEU A 23 20.41 17.44 10.23
C LEU A 23 20.17 17.61 11.74
N VAL A 24 18.91 17.79 12.15
CA VAL A 24 18.56 17.89 13.58
C VAL A 24 18.90 16.60 14.33
N LEU A 25 18.61 15.44 13.78
CA LEU A 25 18.97 14.14 14.37
C LEU A 25 20.48 13.99 14.51
N TYR A 26 21.26 14.37 13.49
CA TYR A 26 22.72 14.34 13.55
C TYR A 26 23.28 15.30 14.62
N LEU A 27 22.83 16.55 14.63
CA LEU A 27 23.29 17.56 15.62
C LEU A 27 22.94 17.15 17.07
N LYS A 28 21.87 16.39 17.26
CA LYS A 28 21.46 15.92 18.59
C LYS A 28 22.27 14.70 19.07
N THR A 29 22.73 13.85 18.18
CA THR A 29 23.36 12.57 18.54
C THR A 29 24.84 12.50 18.17
N PHE A 30 25.31 13.36 17.26
CA PHE A 30 26.66 13.37 16.67
C PHE A 30 27.07 12.00 16.09
N ASN A 31 26.08 11.19 15.65
CA ASN A 31 26.30 9.86 15.11
C ASN A 31 26.37 9.89 13.59
N PHE A 32 27.56 9.62 13.04
CA PHE A 32 27.79 9.65 11.58
C PHE A 32 26.95 8.63 10.81
N LYS A 33 26.53 7.53 11.43
CA LYS A 33 25.62 6.54 10.80
C LYS A 33 24.29 7.14 10.34
N ILE A 34 23.84 8.25 10.95
CA ILE A 34 22.64 8.96 10.52
C ILE A 34 22.83 9.62 9.16
N VAL A 35 24.02 10.18 8.92
CA VAL A 35 24.38 10.79 7.63
C VAL A 35 24.49 9.73 6.55
N GLU A 36 25.10 8.59 6.88
CA GLU A 36 25.20 7.43 5.98
C GLU A 36 23.82 6.92 5.58
N PHE A 37 22.94 6.69 6.57
CA PHE A 37 21.57 6.27 6.32
C PHE A 37 20.78 7.28 5.48
N TYR A 38 20.96 8.58 5.72
CA TYR A 38 20.32 9.63 4.92
C TYR A 38 20.77 9.57 3.45
N ALA A 39 22.06 9.35 3.20
CA ALA A 39 22.58 9.19 1.85
C ALA A 39 21.99 7.94 1.14
N GLU A 40 21.91 6.81 1.84
CA GLU A 40 21.27 5.58 1.33
C GLU A 40 19.79 5.80 0.98
N MET A 41 19.04 6.51 1.85
CA MET A 41 17.65 6.85 1.63
C MET A 41 17.46 7.76 0.40
N LEU A 42 18.32 8.77 0.23
CA LEU A 42 18.29 9.65 -0.95
C LEU A 42 18.56 8.88 -2.24
N LEU A 43 19.56 7.99 -2.24
CA LEU A 43 19.85 7.12 -3.39
C LEU A 43 18.65 6.23 -3.73
N PHE A 44 18.00 5.66 -2.73
CA PHE A 44 16.81 4.85 -2.91
C PHE A 44 15.67 5.66 -3.54
N PHE A 45 15.36 6.86 -3.04
CA PHE A 45 14.31 7.71 -3.60
C PHE A 45 14.64 8.19 -5.02
N ALA A 46 15.89 8.56 -5.29
CA ALA A 46 16.34 8.91 -6.62
C ALA A 46 16.20 7.74 -7.60
N ALA A 47 16.62 6.53 -7.20
CA ALA A 47 16.49 5.32 -8.01
C ALA A 47 15.03 5.01 -8.35
N ILE A 48 14.12 5.06 -7.38
CA ILE A 48 12.69 4.84 -7.62
C ILE A 48 12.14 5.89 -8.58
N GLN A 49 12.40 7.17 -8.36
CA GLN A 49 11.92 8.26 -9.21
C GLN A 49 12.40 8.09 -10.65
N ILE A 50 13.67 7.75 -10.87
CA ILE A 50 14.23 7.51 -12.19
C ILE A 50 13.60 6.29 -12.85
N LEU A 51 13.58 5.15 -12.15
CA LEU A 51 13.06 3.89 -12.69
C LEU A 51 11.58 3.98 -13.07
N TYR A 52 10.73 4.58 -12.22
CA TYR A 52 9.31 4.74 -12.55
C TYR A 52 9.10 5.67 -13.76
N ARG A 53 9.86 6.76 -13.87
CA ARG A 53 9.77 7.67 -15.03
C ARG A 53 10.23 7.01 -16.32
N MET A 54 11.27 6.16 -16.26
CA MET A 54 11.79 5.45 -17.43
C MET A 54 10.85 4.32 -17.88
N LEU A 55 10.37 3.49 -16.94
CA LEU A 55 9.57 2.30 -17.24
C LEU A 55 8.09 2.61 -17.46
N TYR A 56 7.55 3.60 -16.77
CA TYR A 56 6.12 3.90 -16.72
C TYR A 56 5.80 5.37 -17.00
N LYS A 57 5.96 5.79 -18.25
CA LYS A 57 5.71 7.20 -18.69
C LYS A 57 4.29 7.72 -18.38
N LYS A 58 3.32 6.82 -18.17
CA LYS A 58 1.91 7.15 -17.85
C LYS A 58 1.59 7.02 -16.36
N ALA A 59 2.56 6.68 -15.50
CA ALA A 59 2.33 6.60 -14.08
C ALA A 59 2.08 7.99 -13.46
N SER A 60 1.27 8.04 -12.42
CA SER A 60 1.03 9.28 -11.69
C SER A 60 2.25 9.62 -10.82
N ILE A 61 2.98 10.65 -11.22
CA ILE A 61 4.14 11.15 -10.46
C ILE A 61 3.69 11.67 -9.09
N LEU A 62 2.49 12.23 -8.99
CA LEU A 62 1.91 12.68 -7.72
C LEU A 62 1.81 11.52 -6.70
N LEU A 63 1.34 10.35 -7.15
CA LEU A 63 1.23 9.17 -6.28
C LEU A 63 2.62 8.69 -5.82
N LEU A 64 3.60 8.73 -6.72
CA LEU A 64 4.98 8.36 -6.42
C LEU A 64 5.62 9.31 -5.39
N ASN A 65 5.41 10.62 -5.56
CA ASN A 65 5.90 11.62 -4.60
C ASN A 65 5.27 11.44 -3.22
N ASN A 66 3.96 11.20 -3.17
CA ASN A 66 3.26 10.95 -1.90
C ASN A 66 3.76 9.67 -1.21
N MET A 67 4.05 8.62 -1.97
CA MET A 67 4.68 7.41 -1.45
C MET A 67 6.06 7.70 -0.87
N CYS A 68 6.91 8.44 -1.58
CA CYS A 68 8.22 8.85 -1.08
C CYS A 68 8.11 9.67 0.21
N MET A 69 7.16 10.61 0.27
CA MET A 69 6.92 11.42 1.48
C MET A 69 6.52 10.57 2.69
N LEU A 70 5.60 9.61 2.51
CA LEU A 70 5.19 8.73 3.60
C LEU A 70 6.32 7.83 4.09
N LEU A 71 7.11 7.27 3.14
CA LEU A 71 8.29 6.47 3.47
C LEU A 71 9.34 7.31 4.20
N SER A 72 9.58 8.54 3.76
CA SER A 72 10.50 9.49 4.38
C SER A 72 10.15 9.73 5.85
N VAL A 73 8.91 10.09 6.14
CA VAL A 73 8.43 10.28 7.52
C VAL A 73 8.65 9.01 8.35
N GLY A 74 8.36 7.84 7.77
CA GLY A 74 8.60 6.55 8.42
C GLY A 74 10.08 6.32 8.74
N PHE A 75 10.97 6.59 7.79
CA PHE A 75 12.42 6.44 7.97
C PHE A 75 12.99 7.42 9.00
N ILE A 76 12.53 8.67 9.02
CA ILE A 76 12.93 9.66 10.04
C ILE A 76 12.56 9.16 11.43
N MET A 77 11.33 8.67 11.60
CA MET A 77 10.88 8.16 12.90
C MET A 77 11.62 6.90 13.33
N LEU A 78 11.86 5.96 12.42
CA LEU A 78 12.63 4.75 12.73
C LEU A 78 14.09 5.07 13.04
N CYS A 79 14.73 5.95 12.27
CA CYS A 79 16.10 6.36 12.50
C CYS A 79 16.28 7.03 13.85
N ARG A 80 15.27 7.79 14.31
CA ARG A 80 15.24 8.40 15.64
C ARG A 80 15.18 7.37 16.77
N LEU A 81 14.46 6.25 16.56
CA LEU A 81 14.28 5.21 17.57
C LEU A 81 15.43 4.20 17.56
N ASP A 82 15.76 3.66 16.38
CA ASP A 82 16.82 2.68 16.19
C ASP A 82 17.28 2.65 14.72
N ILE A 83 18.53 3.01 14.51
CA ILE A 83 19.15 3.06 13.17
C ILE A 83 19.17 1.67 12.51
N SER A 84 19.37 0.61 13.28
CA SER A 84 19.44 -0.75 12.71
C SER A 84 18.07 -1.19 12.14
N SER A 85 17.00 -0.82 12.80
CA SER A 85 15.63 -1.03 12.33
C SER A 85 15.32 -0.18 11.09
N ALA A 86 15.82 1.06 11.03
CA ALA A 86 15.68 1.92 9.86
C ALA A 86 16.39 1.33 8.63
N GLN A 87 17.62 0.82 8.76
CA GLN A 87 18.37 0.17 7.69
C GLN A 87 17.66 -1.09 7.18
N LYS A 88 17.18 -1.95 8.08
CA LYS A 88 16.38 -3.13 7.71
C LYS A 88 15.12 -2.74 6.93
N GLN A 89 14.43 -1.70 7.39
CA GLN A 89 13.22 -1.22 6.72
C GLN A 89 13.52 -0.64 5.34
N LEU A 90 14.64 0.07 5.17
CA LEU A 90 15.09 0.57 3.87
C LEU A 90 15.37 -0.57 2.89
N LEU A 91 16.04 -1.63 3.35
CA LEU A 91 16.31 -2.82 2.54
C LEU A 91 15.01 -3.51 2.10
N ILE A 92 14.06 -3.68 3.03
CA ILE A 92 12.74 -4.24 2.73
C ILE A 92 12.00 -3.36 1.72
N ALA A 93 11.99 -2.04 1.93
CA ALA A 93 11.34 -1.10 1.02
C ALA A 93 11.96 -1.15 -0.39
N ALA A 94 13.29 -1.27 -0.51
CA ALA A 94 13.97 -1.42 -1.78
C ALA A 94 13.58 -2.74 -2.48
N GLY A 95 13.57 -3.85 -1.77
CA GLY A 95 13.16 -5.16 -2.31
C GLY A 95 11.70 -5.17 -2.78
N VAL A 96 10.78 -4.66 -1.95
CA VAL A 96 9.36 -4.57 -2.30
C VAL A 96 9.13 -3.63 -3.47
N SER A 97 9.86 -2.50 -3.53
CA SER A 97 9.76 -1.56 -4.66
C SER A 97 10.24 -2.19 -5.97
N ALA A 98 11.30 -3.00 -5.94
CA ALA A 98 11.78 -3.74 -7.11
C ALA A 98 10.72 -4.75 -7.60
N ILE A 99 10.07 -5.48 -6.68
CA ILE A 99 8.95 -6.37 -7.02
C ILE A 99 7.78 -5.57 -7.60
N ALA A 100 7.44 -4.43 -7.00
CA ALA A 100 6.35 -3.57 -7.45
C ALA A 100 6.55 -3.04 -8.88
N LEU A 101 7.80 -2.83 -9.32
CA LEU A 101 8.12 -2.48 -10.70
C LEU A 101 7.76 -3.58 -11.71
N VAL A 102 7.80 -4.84 -11.31
CA VAL A 102 7.50 -5.98 -12.21
C VAL A 102 6.00 -6.24 -12.32
N ILE A 103 5.23 -5.95 -11.26
CA ILE A 103 3.79 -6.27 -11.17
C ILE A 103 2.96 -5.74 -12.36
N PRO A 104 3.07 -4.47 -12.80
CA PRO A 104 2.26 -3.96 -13.92
C PRO A 104 2.54 -4.68 -15.25
N VAL A 105 3.79 -5.09 -15.49
CA VAL A 105 4.17 -5.88 -16.67
C VAL A 105 3.54 -7.27 -16.60
N MET A 106 3.61 -7.90 -15.43
CA MET A 106 3.03 -9.22 -15.18
C MET A 106 1.51 -9.21 -15.37
N ILE A 107 0.80 -8.23 -14.80
CA ILE A 107 -0.65 -8.09 -14.92
C ILE A 107 -1.08 -7.89 -16.39
N ARG A 108 -0.31 -7.11 -17.17
CA ARG A 108 -0.59 -6.90 -18.60
C ARG A 108 -0.47 -8.19 -19.43
N LYS A 109 0.50 -9.05 -19.11
CA LYS A 109 0.76 -10.30 -19.83
C LYS A 109 -0.19 -11.42 -19.40
N MET A 110 -0.58 -11.47 -18.13
CA MET A 110 -1.35 -12.58 -17.55
C MET A 110 -2.87 -12.34 -17.60
N ARG A 111 -3.44 -12.44 -18.80
CA ARG A 111 -4.90 -12.26 -19.01
C ARG A 111 -5.77 -13.25 -18.20
N PHE A 112 -5.21 -14.41 -17.82
CA PHE A 112 -5.94 -15.42 -17.05
C PHE A 112 -6.28 -14.95 -15.63
N LEU A 113 -5.51 -14.03 -15.05
CA LEU A 113 -5.79 -13.45 -13.73
C LEU A 113 -7.22 -12.87 -13.62
N ARG A 114 -7.77 -12.38 -14.73
CA ARG A 114 -9.16 -11.88 -14.79
C ARG A 114 -10.22 -12.97 -14.69
N ARG A 115 -9.85 -14.25 -14.82
CA ARG A 115 -10.78 -15.39 -14.76
C ARG A 115 -10.84 -16.03 -13.37
N LEU A 116 -9.90 -15.68 -12.50
CA LEU A 116 -9.72 -16.28 -11.18
C LEU A 116 -10.53 -15.56 -10.06
N THR A 117 -11.63 -14.87 -10.42
CA THR A 117 -12.43 -14.07 -9.48
C THR A 117 -12.81 -14.86 -8.22
N TRP A 118 -13.35 -16.07 -8.39
CA TRP A 118 -13.79 -16.91 -7.27
C TRP A 118 -12.62 -17.50 -6.46
N VAL A 119 -11.46 -17.70 -7.08
CA VAL A 119 -10.26 -18.15 -6.39
C VAL A 119 -9.77 -17.05 -5.45
N TYR A 120 -9.75 -15.79 -5.91
CA TYR A 120 -9.38 -14.65 -5.04
C TYR A 120 -10.34 -14.47 -3.87
N ALA A 121 -11.66 -14.57 -4.13
CA ALA A 121 -12.66 -14.50 -3.06
C ALA A 121 -12.47 -15.63 -2.04
N GLY A 122 -12.28 -16.86 -2.51
CA GLY A 122 -12.08 -18.03 -1.64
C GLY A 122 -10.83 -17.92 -0.80
N ILE A 123 -9.68 -17.60 -1.41
CA ILE A 123 -8.41 -17.40 -0.70
C ILE A 123 -8.54 -16.28 0.34
N GLY A 124 -9.13 -15.15 -0.04
CA GLY A 124 -9.31 -14.02 0.87
C GLY A 124 -10.15 -14.39 2.10
N ILE A 125 -11.29 -15.04 1.90
CA ILE A 125 -12.20 -15.44 3.00
C ILE A 125 -11.56 -16.53 3.87
N ILE A 126 -10.90 -17.53 3.28
CA ILE A 126 -10.23 -18.61 4.04
C ILE A 126 -9.10 -18.05 4.90
N LEU A 127 -8.25 -17.20 4.34
CA LEU A 127 -7.18 -16.54 5.10
C LEU A 127 -7.74 -15.66 6.21
N LEU A 128 -8.82 -14.94 5.95
CA LEU A 128 -9.46 -14.08 6.94
C LEU A 128 -10.09 -14.89 8.08
N ALA A 129 -10.78 -16.00 7.75
CA ALA A 129 -11.32 -16.92 8.72
C ALA A 129 -10.21 -17.58 9.57
N ALA A 130 -9.08 -17.94 8.94
CA ALA A 130 -7.92 -18.48 9.66
C ALA A 130 -7.33 -17.43 10.63
N VAL A 131 -7.25 -16.16 10.23
CA VAL A 131 -6.83 -15.06 11.14
C VAL A 131 -7.80 -14.94 12.31
N PHE A 132 -9.10 -14.94 12.06
CA PHE A 132 -10.10 -14.83 13.11
C PHE A 132 -10.02 -15.98 14.13
N ALA A 133 -9.80 -17.21 13.64
CA ALA A 133 -9.77 -18.41 14.48
C ALA A 133 -8.42 -18.64 15.19
N LEU A 134 -7.29 -18.37 14.52
CA LEU A 134 -5.98 -18.83 14.94
C LEU A 134 -5.01 -17.70 15.33
N ALA A 135 -5.30 -16.44 14.97
CA ALA A 135 -4.36 -15.35 15.23
C ALA A 135 -4.23 -15.06 16.74
N ARG A 136 -2.98 -14.82 17.15
CA ARG A 136 -2.68 -14.37 18.50
C ARG A 136 -3.08 -12.90 18.66
N THR A 137 -3.62 -12.58 19.82
CA THR A 137 -3.94 -11.20 20.20
C THR A 137 -2.66 -10.42 20.47
N SER A 138 -2.48 -9.33 19.74
CA SER A 138 -1.42 -8.35 19.99
C SER A 138 -2.05 -6.97 20.14
N TYR A 139 -1.75 -6.25 21.21
CA TYR A 139 -2.36 -4.95 21.54
C TYR A 139 -3.91 -4.96 21.49
N GLY A 140 -4.53 -6.08 21.88
CA GLY A 140 -5.99 -6.21 21.90
C GLY A 140 -6.65 -6.57 20.57
N ALA A 141 -5.90 -6.71 19.48
CA ALA A 141 -6.38 -7.14 18.17
C ALA A 141 -5.74 -8.47 17.73
N LYS A 142 -6.47 -9.27 16.95
CA LYS A 142 -5.96 -10.49 16.32
C LYS A 142 -5.25 -10.15 15.02
N LEU A 143 -3.95 -9.81 15.09
CA LEU A 143 -3.21 -9.22 13.98
C LEU A 143 -2.22 -10.17 13.31
N SER A 144 -1.62 -11.12 14.04
CA SER A 144 -0.54 -11.94 13.51
C SER A 144 -0.80 -13.44 13.58
N LEU A 145 -0.46 -14.12 12.50
CA LEU A 145 -0.37 -15.57 12.41
C LEU A 145 1.10 -15.94 12.17
N LEU A 146 1.73 -16.67 13.09
CA LEU A 146 3.16 -17.06 12.99
C LEU A 146 4.13 -15.87 12.79
N GLY A 147 3.81 -14.69 13.33
CA GLY A 147 4.64 -13.50 13.19
C GLY A 147 4.47 -12.71 11.87
N VAL A 148 3.61 -13.19 10.99
CA VAL A 148 3.22 -12.47 9.76
C VAL A 148 1.83 -11.91 9.92
N GLN A 149 1.56 -10.73 9.35
CA GLN A 149 0.23 -10.12 9.35
C GLN A 149 -0.51 -10.51 8.05
N PRO A 150 -1.41 -11.51 8.08
CA PRO A 150 -2.05 -12.02 6.86
C PRO A 150 -2.97 -10.99 6.18
N SER A 151 -3.48 -10.00 6.93
CA SER A 151 -4.33 -8.93 6.38
C SER A 151 -3.64 -8.17 5.23
N GLU A 152 -2.31 -8.10 5.21
CA GLU A 152 -1.54 -7.50 4.10
C GLU A 152 -1.68 -8.31 2.80
N ALA A 153 -1.59 -9.64 2.88
CA ALA A 153 -1.81 -10.52 1.73
C ALA A 153 -3.28 -10.54 1.29
N ILE A 154 -4.20 -10.49 2.27
CA ILE A 154 -5.64 -10.48 1.99
C ILE A 154 -6.05 -9.21 1.24
N LYS A 155 -5.46 -8.05 1.53
CA LYS A 155 -5.70 -6.81 0.76
C LYS A 155 -5.43 -7.01 -0.74
N ILE A 156 -4.36 -7.70 -1.08
CA ILE A 156 -3.99 -7.96 -2.47
C ILE A 156 -5.06 -8.85 -3.13
N THR A 157 -5.43 -9.96 -2.50
CA THR A 157 -6.47 -10.88 -3.04
C THR A 157 -7.81 -10.19 -3.17
N PHE A 158 -8.19 -9.34 -2.22
CA PHE A 158 -9.42 -8.55 -2.25
C PHE A 158 -9.46 -7.58 -3.44
N VAL A 159 -8.37 -6.83 -3.67
CA VAL A 159 -8.27 -5.90 -4.81
C VAL A 159 -8.33 -6.67 -6.13
N PHE A 160 -7.67 -7.83 -6.25
CA PHE A 160 -7.75 -8.67 -7.43
C PHE A 160 -9.17 -9.24 -7.64
N PHE A 161 -9.85 -9.65 -6.57
CA PHE A 161 -11.25 -10.07 -6.62
C PHE A 161 -12.14 -8.97 -7.18
N MET A 162 -12.11 -7.78 -6.56
CA MET A 162 -12.89 -6.63 -6.98
C MET A 162 -12.60 -6.22 -8.43
N ALA A 163 -11.31 -6.13 -8.80
CA ALA A 163 -10.89 -5.77 -10.14
C ALA A 163 -11.37 -6.80 -11.18
N SER A 164 -11.27 -8.09 -10.89
CA SER A 164 -11.70 -9.15 -11.81
C SER A 164 -13.23 -9.21 -11.98
N LEU A 165 -13.99 -8.98 -10.89
CA LEU A 165 -15.45 -8.96 -10.89
C LEU A 165 -16.01 -7.78 -11.69
N LEU A 166 -15.38 -6.60 -11.51
CA LEU A 166 -15.83 -5.33 -12.10
C LEU A 166 -15.16 -5.00 -13.45
N ALA A 167 -14.23 -5.84 -13.93
CA ALA A 167 -13.46 -5.60 -15.17
C ALA A 167 -14.29 -5.66 -16.46
N ARG A 168 -15.46 -6.27 -16.42
CA ARG A 168 -16.40 -6.40 -17.54
C ARG A 168 -17.63 -5.54 -17.28
N GLU A 169 -18.69 -5.74 -18.03
CA GLU A 169 -19.97 -5.06 -17.81
C GLU A 169 -20.38 -5.12 -16.34
N VAL A 170 -20.57 -3.94 -15.75
CA VAL A 170 -20.96 -3.81 -14.35
C VAL A 170 -22.47 -3.86 -14.27
N THR A 171 -23.01 -5.03 -13.89
CA THR A 171 -24.44 -5.22 -13.64
C THR A 171 -24.74 -5.01 -12.15
N PHE A 172 -26.01 -4.65 -11.84
CA PHE A 172 -26.45 -4.50 -10.45
C PHE A 172 -26.14 -5.74 -9.59
N LYS A 173 -26.35 -6.96 -10.13
CA LYS A 173 -26.02 -8.23 -9.46
C LYS A 173 -24.55 -8.32 -9.06
N LYS A 174 -23.63 -7.85 -9.92
CA LYS A 174 -22.19 -7.85 -9.59
C LYS A 174 -21.83 -6.81 -8.53
N VAL A 175 -22.52 -5.66 -8.52
CA VAL A 175 -22.34 -4.66 -7.46
C VAL A 175 -22.79 -5.24 -6.13
N VAL A 176 -23.98 -5.84 -6.06
CA VAL A 176 -24.48 -6.50 -4.84
C VAL A 176 -23.52 -7.59 -4.38
N LEU A 177 -23.03 -8.44 -5.30
CA LEU A 177 -22.05 -9.48 -4.94
C LEU A 177 -20.75 -8.88 -4.39
N ALA A 178 -20.24 -7.82 -5.03
CA ALA A 178 -19.06 -7.10 -4.54
C ALA A 178 -19.28 -6.54 -3.14
N THR A 179 -20.45 -5.93 -2.90
CA THR A 179 -20.85 -5.39 -1.60
C THR A 179 -20.91 -6.47 -0.53
N VAL A 180 -21.54 -7.61 -0.83
CA VAL A 180 -21.65 -8.73 0.13
C VAL A 180 -20.27 -9.28 0.50
N VAL A 181 -19.40 -9.53 -0.50
CA VAL A 181 -18.05 -10.04 -0.24
C VAL A 181 -17.19 -9.00 0.50
N ALA A 182 -17.28 -7.74 0.14
CA ALA A 182 -16.58 -6.65 0.85
C ALA A 182 -17.08 -6.54 2.29
N GLY A 183 -18.40 -6.59 2.50
CA GLY A 183 -19.02 -6.57 3.81
C GLY A 183 -18.57 -7.75 4.70
N LEU A 184 -18.43 -8.94 4.15
CA LEU A 184 -17.87 -10.10 4.86
C LEU A 184 -16.41 -9.86 5.28
N HIS A 185 -15.57 -9.33 4.39
CA HIS A 185 -14.17 -9.03 4.72
C HIS A 185 -14.08 -7.97 5.81
N VAL A 186 -14.79 -6.86 5.66
CA VAL A 186 -14.82 -5.76 6.65
C VAL A 186 -15.40 -6.27 7.98
N GLY A 187 -16.49 -7.04 7.94
CA GLY A 187 -17.15 -7.59 9.14
C GLY A 187 -16.20 -8.49 9.94
N ILE A 188 -15.50 -9.41 9.29
CA ILE A 188 -14.53 -10.29 9.98
C ILE A 188 -13.37 -9.48 10.57
N LEU A 189 -12.87 -8.45 9.88
CA LEU A 189 -11.82 -7.57 10.39
C LEU A 189 -12.28 -6.76 11.60
N VAL A 190 -13.51 -6.25 11.59
CA VAL A 190 -14.11 -5.55 12.75
C VAL A 190 -14.23 -6.51 13.94
N LEU A 191 -14.71 -7.74 13.71
CA LEU A 191 -14.80 -8.77 14.76
C LEU A 191 -13.42 -9.17 15.29
N SER A 192 -12.39 -9.10 14.46
CA SER A 192 -10.98 -9.31 14.84
C SER A 192 -10.35 -8.10 15.55
N ARG A 193 -11.11 -7.01 15.74
CA ARG A 193 -10.66 -5.72 16.28
C ARG A 193 -9.54 -5.05 15.46
N ASP A 194 -9.42 -5.39 14.19
CA ASP A 194 -8.49 -4.75 13.24
C ASP A 194 -9.23 -3.66 12.46
N LEU A 195 -9.58 -2.58 13.16
CA LEU A 195 -10.33 -1.46 12.59
C LEU A 195 -9.51 -0.72 11.52
N GLY A 196 -8.18 -0.67 11.66
CA GLY A 196 -7.30 -0.04 10.68
C GLY A 196 -7.38 -0.72 9.31
N SER A 197 -7.24 -2.04 9.27
CA SER A 197 -7.42 -2.80 8.03
C SER A 197 -8.87 -2.71 7.52
N ALA A 198 -9.87 -2.77 8.39
CA ALA A 198 -11.27 -2.68 8.01
C ALA A 198 -11.58 -1.38 7.25
N VAL A 199 -11.07 -0.23 7.71
CA VAL A 199 -11.22 1.05 7.02
C VAL A 199 -10.55 1.03 5.65
N ILE A 200 -9.35 0.46 5.52
CA ILE A 200 -8.63 0.35 4.24
C ILE A 200 -9.44 -0.48 3.23
N PHE A 201 -9.99 -1.63 3.65
CA PHE A 201 -10.83 -2.47 2.80
C PHE A 201 -12.11 -1.75 2.37
N PHE A 202 -12.76 -1.05 3.31
CA PHE A 202 -13.96 -0.28 3.03
C PHE A 202 -13.69 0.84 2.02
N VAL A 203 -12.62 1.63 2.22
CA VAL A 203 -12.25 2.71 1.30
C VAL A 203 -11.87 2.14 -0.08
N ALA A 204 -11.11 1.05 -0.13
CA ALA A 204 -10.77 0.39 -1.39
C ALA A 204 -12.03 -0.09 -2.13
N TYR A 205 -12.99 -0.69 -1.43
CA TYR A 205 -14.29 -1.08 -1.98
C TYR A 205 -15.03 0.14 -2.57
N MET A 206 -15.19 1.21 -1.80
CA MET A 206 -15.89 2.43 -2.22
C MET A 206 -15.27 3.03 -3.49
N VAL A 207 -13.95 3.18 -3.49
CA VAL A 207 -13.23 3.72 -4.67
C VAL A 207 -13.41 2.83 -5.89
N MET A 208 -13.27 1.50 -5.73
CA MET A 208 -13.40 0.57 -6.86
C MET A 208 -14.82 0.51 -7.43
N ILE A 209 -15.86 0.54 -6.60
CA ILE A 209 -17.25 0.64 -7.05
C ILE A 209 -17.48 1.97 -7.80
N TYR A 210 -17.02 3.08 -7.22
CA TYR A 210 -17.19 4.38 -7.86
C TYR A 210 -16.50 4.46 -9.23
N VAL A 211 -15.24 4.05 -9.31
CA VAL A 211 -14.45 4.06 -10.55
C VAL A 211 -15.09 3.17 -11.63
N SER A 212 -15.64 2.01 -11.23
CA SER A 212 -16.22 1.04 -12.15
C SER A 212 -17.61 1.44 -12.64
N THR A 213 -18.44 2.00 -11.77
CA THR A 213 -19.84 2.34 -12.09
C THR A 213 -20.01 3.78 -12.58
N ARG A 214 -19.12 4.67 -12.14
CA ARG A 214 -19.21 6.15 -12.28
C ARG A 214 -20.54 6.74 -11.79
N LYS A 215 -21.25 6.01 -10.93
CA LYS A 215 -22.54 6.42 -10.36
C LYS A 215 -22.41 6.49 -8.83
N PRO A 216 -22.54 7.68 -8.23
CA PRO A 216 -22.42 7.82 -6.77
C PRO A 216 -23.52 7.09 -5.99
N VAL A 217 -24.66 6.82 -6.63
CA VAL A 217 -25.79 6.10 -6.01
C VAL A 217 -25.36 4.71 -5.49
N TYR A 218 -24.42 4.05 -6.14
CA TYR A 218 -23.92 2.72 -5.69
C TYR A 218 -23.01 2.78 -4.45
N LEU A 219 -22.64 3.99 -4.00
CA LEU A 219 -21.88 4.15 -2.76
C LEU A 219 -22.77 4.09 -1.51
N GLY A 220 -24.10 4.18 -1.67
CA GLY A 220 -25.09 4.11 -0.59
C GLY A 220 -25.71 2.73 -0.38
N ILE A 221 -25.23 1.71 -1.10
CA ILE A 221 -25.64 0.32 -0.94
C ILE A 221 -24.64 -0.40 -0.04
#